data_91b28b9f10b39ef4fe8bea67ff637798
#
_entry.id   91b28b9f10b39ef4fe8bea67ff637798
#
_cell.length_a   1.000
_cell.length_b   1.000
_cell.length_c   1.000
_cell.angle_alpha   90.00
_cell.angle_beta   90.00
_cell.angle_gamma   90.00
#
_symmetry.space_group_name_H-M   'P 1'
#
loop_
_entity.id
_entity.type
_entity.pdbx_description
1 polymer ?
#
loop_
_entity_poly.entity_id
_entity_poly.type
_entity_poly.pdbx_seq_one_letter_code
_entity_poly.pdbx_strand_id
1 'polypeptide(L)'
;TANGIGSDAFALVWKDGRLSGLNASGPIPAAVTMKLAESLGWADSGQMPKFGWAPATVPGAPPAWAELTTKMGRLSLARNLAPAVELARLGHAVSVATARYWELGIKRYQDEKGEEFRAWFEAFAPEGRAPRPGELWRSEAHASTLERIGDSGGRDFYEGEIAGKILEAARRTGGYFTEDDLGAFSPEWVEPIGVNYRGCRVWEIPPNGQGIAALI
;
A
#
# COMPACT_ATOMS: atom_id res chain seq x y z
N THR A 1 -1.62 8.39 -7.52
CA THR A 1 -0.52 7.66 -8.14
C THR A 1 0.67 7.38 -7.22
N ALA A 2 0.58 7.75 -5.96
CA ALA A 2 1.56 7.40 -4.94
C ALA A 2 1.03 6.29 -4.01
N ASN A 3 -0.14 5.75 -4.27
CA ASN A 3 -0.74 4.64 -3.55
C ASN A 3 -0.82 3.40 -4.45
N GLY A 4 -0.79 2.23 -3.87
CA GLY A 4 -0.85 0.95 -4.57
C GLY A 4 -1.26 -0.20 -3.66
N ILE A 5 -1.22 -1.41 -4.21
CA ILE A 5 -1.62 -2.64 -3.52
C ILE A 5 -0.80 -2.87 -2.23
N GLY A 6 0.48 -2.49 -2.24
CA GLY A 6 1.41 -2.66 -1.11
C GLY A 6 1.49 -1.46 -0.16
N SER A 7 0.49 -0.55 -0.15
CA SER A 7 0.51 0.63 0.72
C SER A 7 -0.54 0.57 1.82
N ASP A 8 -0.47 1.53 2.73
CA ASP A 8 -1.52 1.80 3.72
C ASP A 8 -2.74 2.44 3.07
N ALA A 9 -3.87 2.43 3.76
CA ALA A 9 -5.06 3.17 3.37
C ALA A 9 -5.77 3.79 4.57
N PHE A 10 -6.33 4.98 4.34
CA PHE A 10 -7.17 5.67 5.29
C PHE A 10 -8.42 6.16 4.57
N ALA A 11 -9.56 6.15 5.25
CA ALA A 11 -10.78 6.68 4.68
C ALA A 11 -11.64 7.40 5.72
N LEU A 12 -12.24 8.52 5.30
CA LEU A 12 -13.37 9.16 5.95
C LEU A 12 -14.60 9.00 5.05
N VAL A 13 -15.65 8.40 5.58
CA VAL A 13 -16.86 8.11 4.81
C VAL A 13 -18.06 8.75 5.48
N TRP A 14 -18.74 9.65 4.75
CA TRP A 14 -20.04 10.18 5.15
C TRP A 14 -21.13 9.36 4.48
N LYS A 15 -21.94 8.68 5.30
CA LYS A 15 -23.07 7.88 4.82
C LYS A 15 -24.23 7.95 5.82
N ASP A 16 -25.44 8.15 5.31
CA ASP A 16 -26.68 8.17 6.09
C ASP A 16 -26.63 9.11 7.31
N GLY A 17 -26.02 10.29 7.15
CA GLY A 17 -25.91 11.31 8.21
C GLY A 17 -24.80 11.04 9.23
N ARG A 18 -23.98 10.01 9.05
CA ARG A 18 -22.86 9.65 9.94
C ARG A 18 -21.53 9.71 9.21
N LEU A 19 -20.52 10.28 9.89
CA LEU A 19 -19.13 10.21 9.48
C LEU A 19 -18.46 9.02 10.19
N SER A 20 -17.75 8.20 9.43
CA SER A 20 -16.99 7.06 9.95
C SER A 20 -15.55 7.12 9.41
N GLY A 21 -14.58 6.75 10.23
CA GLY A 21 -13.18 6.64 9.83
C GLY A 21 -12.76 5.19 9.69
N LEU A 22 -11.86 4.91 8.76
CA LEU A 22 -11.17 3.63 8.62
C LEU A 22 -9.68 3.86 8.64
N ASN A 23 -9.00 3.23 9.59
CA ASN A 23 -7.54 3.16 9.65
C ASN A 23 -7.10 1.77 9.18
N ALA A 24 -6.34 1.75 8.10
CA ALA A 24 -5.72 0.55 7.57
C ALA A 24 -4.22 0.81 7.33
N SER A 25 -3.55 1.39 8.31
CA SER A 25 -2.09 1.43 8.38
C SER A 25 -1.61 0.18 9.11
N GLY A 26 -0.79 -0.63 8.45
CA GLY A 26 -0.29 -1.85 9.05
C GLY A 26 0.86 -1.62 10.03
N PRO A 27 1.05 -2.54 10.98
CA PRO A 27 2.20 -2.52 11.87
C PRO A 27 3.50 -2.85 11.13
N ILE A 28 4.63 -2.54 11.75
CA ILE A 28 5.92 -3.11 11.36
C ILE A 28 5.92 -4.61 11.71
N PRO A 29 6.66 -5.46 10.96
CA PRO A 29 6.82 -6.87 11.31
C PRO A 29 7.34 -7.04 12.75
N ALA A 30 6.83 -8.04 13.48
CA ALA A 30 7.19 -8.26 14.89
C ALA A 30 8.69 -8.51 15.10
N ALA A 31 9.40 -9.00 14.08
CA ALA A 31 10.84 -9.19 14.12
C ALA A 31 11.65 -7.87 14.10
N VAL A 32 11.05 -6.75 13.67
CA VAL A 32 11.73 -5.43 13.63
C VAL A 32 11.64 -4.79 15.02
N THR A 33 12.52 -5.18 15.91
CA THR A 33 12.60 -4.73 17.31
C THR A 33 13.71 -3.71 17.50
N MET A 34 13.69 -3.00 18.65
CA MET A 34 14.82 -2.13 19.06
C MET A 34 16.13 -2.90 19.13
N LYS A 35 16.12 -4.14 19.63
CA LYS A 35 17.30 -4.99 19.67
C LYS A 35 17.88 -5.27 18.28
N LEU A 36 17.02 -5.48 17.29
CA LEU A 36 17.45 -5.62 15.90
C LEU A 36 18.05 -4.30 15.38
N ALA A 37 17.36 -3.18 15.64
CA ALA A 37 17.83 -1.85 15.23
C ALA A 37 19.21 -1.50 15.82
N GLU A 38 19.45 -1.85 17.08
CA GLU A 38 20.75 -1.71 17.74
C GLU A 38 21.81 -2.60 17.08
N SER A 39 21.49 -3.88 16.83
CA SER A 39 22.43 -4.84 16.21
C SER A 39 22.85 -4.47 14.79
N LEU A 40 21.99 -3.72 14.07
CA LEU A 40 22.24 -3.24 12.71
C LEU A 40 22.73 -1.79 12.64
N GLY A 41 22.93 -1.14 13.78
CA GLY A 41 23.40 0.25 13.86
C GLY A 41 22.37 1.31 13.47
N TRP A 42 21.10 0.95 13.32
CA TRP A 42 20.04 1.94 13.01
C TRP A 42 19.74 2.83 14.19
N ALA A 43 19.81 2.28 15.42
CA ALA A 43 19.58 3.02 16.64
C ALA A 43 20.62 4.13 16.83
N ASP A 44 21.89 3.88 16.48
CA ASP A 44 22.98 4.86 16.61
C ASP A 44 22.79 6.05 15.67
N SER A 45 22.25 5.82 14.49
CA SER A 45 21.94 6.89 13.52
C SER A 45 20.66 7.68 13.88
N GLY A 46 19.83 7.16 14.77
CA GLY A 46 18.50 7.68 15.07
C GLY A 46 17.54 7.67 13.87
N GLN A 47 17.86 6.91 12.83
CA GLN A 47 17.07 6.85 11.59
C GLN A 47 16.89 5.42 11.11
N MET A 48 15.65 5.07 10.80
CA MET A 48 15.33 3.86 10.06
C MET A 48 15.85 3.94 8.62
N PRO A 49 16.35 2.84 8.01
CA PRO A 49 16.65 2.81 6.58
C PRO A 49 15.47 3.32 5.75
N LYS A 50 15.76 4.06 4.68
CA LYS A 50 14.72 4.68 3.85
C LYS A 50 14.05 3.71 2.88
N PHE A 51 14.74 2.62 2.55
CA PHE A 51 14.36 1.65 1.53
C PHE A 51 14.58 0.22 2.00
N GLY A 52 14.09 -0.74 1.22
CA GLY A 52 14.19 -2.15 1.52
C GLY A 52 13.15 -2.62 2.54
N TRP A 53 13.43 -3.70 3.22
CA TRP A 53 12.49 -4.36 4.13
C TRP A 53 12.32 -3.68 5.49
N ALA A 54 13.35 -2.94 5.94
CA ALA A 54 13.33 -2.33 7.28
C ALA A 54 12.14 -1.38 7.53
N PRO A 55 11.82 -0.43 6.60
CA PRO A 55 10.70 0.48 6.78
C PRO A 55 9.36 -0.09 6.30
N ALA A 56 9.32 -1.33 5.81
CA ALA A 56 8.11 -1.93 5.28
C ALA A 56 7.14 -2.30 6.41
N THR A 57 5.89 -1.87 6.28
CA THR A 57 4.77 -2.25 7.15
C THR A 57 3.88 -3.27 6.46
N VAL A 58 3.03 -3.96 7.21
CA VAL A 58 2.00 -4.83 6.64
C VAL A 58 1.09 -3.98 5.74
N PRO A 59 0.95 -4.28 4.45
CA PRO A 59 0.13 -3.47 3.54
C PRO A 59 -1.34 -3.45 3.97
N GLY A 60 -1.93 -2.27 4.07
CA GLY A 60 -3.30 -2.10 4.54
C GLY A 60 -4.33 -1.82 3.46
N ALA A 61 -3.92 -1.50 2.22
CA ALA A 61 -4.84 -1.11 1.17
C ALA A 61 -5.83 -2.22 0.76
N PRO A 62 -5.45 -3.48 0.53
CA PRO A 62 -6.38 -4.53 0.13
C PRO A 62 -7.51 -4.78 1.15
N PRO A 63 -7.27 -4.91 2.46
CA PRO A 63 -8.35 -5.12 3.42
C PRO A 63 -9.18 -3.86 3.64
N ALA A 64 -8.60 -2.65 3.47
CA ALA A 64 -9.39 -1.42 3.50
C ALA A 64 -10.42 -1.39 2.36
N TRP A 65 -10.03 -1.80 1.14
CA TRP A 65 -10.97 -1.91 0.02
C TRP A 65 -12.08 -2.93 0.31
N ALA A 66 -11.73 -4.07 0.90
CA ALA A 66 -12.70 -5.09 1.28
C ALA A 66 -13.68 -4.58 2.33
N GLU A 67 -13.18 -3.95 3.41
CA GLU A 67 -14.00 -3.37 4.48
C GLU A 67 -14.93 -2.26 3.96
N LEU A 68 -14.41 -1.30 3.20
CA LEU A 68 -15.20 -0.23 2.59
C LEU A 68 -16.29 -0.79 1.66
N THR A 69 -15.92 -1.76 0.83
CA THR A 69 -16.86 -2.40 -0.10
C THR A 69 -17.98 -3.13 0.64
N THR A 70 -17.64 -3.89 1.69
CA THR A 70 -18.59 -4.70 2.45
C THR A 70 -19.54 -3.84 3.28
N LYS A 71 -19.01 -2.85 4.00
CA LYS A 71 -19.83 -2.04 4.94
C LYS A 71 -20.51 -0.85 4.30
N MET A 72 -19.88 -0.23 3.30
CA MET A 72 -20.35 1.02 2.71
C MET A 72 -20.79 0.88 1.25
N GLY A 73 -20.28 -0.13 0.54
CA GLY A 73 -20.50 -0.35 -0.89
C GLY A 73 -21.81 -1.05 -1.21
N ARG A 74 -22.10 -1.13 -2.53
CA ARG A 74 -23.24 -1.88 -3.11
C ARG A 74 -22.80 -2.99 -4.05
N LEU A 75 -21.56 -2.94 -4.52
CA LEU A 75 -20.99 -3.93 -5.45
C LEU A 75 -19.98 -4.79 -4.68
N SER A 76 -19.71 -5.99 -5.17
CA SER A 76 -18.61 -6.81 -4.63
C SER A 76 -17.25 -6.18 -4.92
N LEU A 77 -16.22 -6.58 -4.14
CA LEU A 77 -14.86 -6.12 -4.36
C LEU A 77 -14.36 -6.48 -5.77
N ALA A 78 -14.63 -7.71 -6.22
CA ALA A 78 -14.30 -8.15 -7.60
C ALA A 78 -14.90 -7.22 -8.66
N ARG A 79 -16.18 -6.84 -8.48
CA ARG A 79 -16.84 -5.93 -9.41
C ARG A 79 -16.25 -4.53 -9.41
N ASN A 80 -15.83 -4.04 -8.24
CA ASN A 80 -15.18 -2.74 -8.10
C ASN A 80 -13.77 -2.73 -8.71
N LEU A 81 -13.04 -3.84 -8.62
CA LEU A 81 -11.67 -3.95 -9.16
C LEU A 81 -11.65 -4.32 -10.66
N ALA A 82 -12.74 -4.84 -11.22
CA ALA A 82 -12.79 -5.29 -12.62
C ALA A 82 -12.26 -4.25 -13.64
N PRO A 83 -12.60 -2.95 -13.57
CA PRO A 83 -12.03 -1.95 -14.47
C PRO A 83 -10.51 -1.79 -14.35
N ALA A 84 -9.97 -1.90 -13.13
CA ALA A 84 -8.53 -1.82 -12.89
C ALA A 84 -7.80 -3.07 -13.43
N VAL A 85 -8.40 -4.25 -13.26
CA VAL A 85 -7.92 -5.52 -13.85
C VAL A 85 -7.87 -5.41 -15.38
N GLU A 86 -8.93 -4.90 -16.00
CA GLU A 86 -9.00 -4.69 -17.44
C GLU A 86 -7.92 -3.72 -17.93
N LEU A 87 -7.76 -2.57 -17.27
CA LEU A 87 -6.72 -1.59 -17.61
C LEU A 87 -5.31 -2.14 -17.43
N ALA A 88 -5.07 -2.94 -16.39
CA ALA A 88 -3.76 -3.58 -16.19
C ALA A 88 -3.46 -4.62 -17.29
N ARG A 89 -4.47 -5.36 -17.76
CA ARG A 89 -4.34 -6.41 -18.79
C ARG A 89 -4.26 -5.85 -20.19
N LEU A 90 -5.19 -4.96 -20.55
CA LEU A 90 -5.24 -4.36 -21.89
C LEU A 90 -4.26 -3.21 -22.08
N GLY A 91 -3.89 -2.55 -21.00
CA GLY A 91 -3.02 -1.40 -20.97
C GLY A 91 -3.77 -0.08 -20.90
N HIS A 92 -3.11 0.91 -20.32
CA HIS A 92 -3.59 2.28 -20.31
C HIS A 92 -2.50 3.23 -20.81
N ALA A 93 -2.91 4.31 -21.47
CA ALA A 93 -1.99 5.33 -21.92
C ALA A 93 -1.46 6.14 -20.72
N VAL A 94 -0.14 6.15 -20.55
CA VAL A 94 0.51 6.85 -19.43
C VAL A 94 0.38 8.36 -19.62
N SER A 95 -0.17 9.06 -18.63
CA SER A 95 -0.32 10.52 -18.66
C SER A 95 1.05 11.22 -18.52
N VAL A 96 1.12 12.48 -18.94
CA VAL A 96 2.33 13.32 -18.81
C VAL A 96 2.79 13.40 -17.36
N ALA A 97 1.87 13.62 -16.42
CA ALA A 97 2.19 13.71 -15.01
C ALA A 97 2.69 12.37 -14.46
N THR A 98 2.01 11.26 -14.81
CA THR A 98 2.41 9.91 -14.38
C THR A 98 3.80 9.55 -14.92
N ALA A 99 4.08 9.81 -16.21
CA ALA A 99 5.40 9.55 -16.80
C ALA A 99 6.52 10.29 -16.06
N ARG A 100 6.29 11.58 -15.74
CA ARG A 100 7.25 12.39 -14.97
C ARG A 100 7.53 11.82 -13.59
N TYR A 101 6.48 11.48 -12.83
CA TYR A 101 6.66 10.90 -11.48
C TYR A 101 7.27 9.51 -11.52
N TRP A 102 6.99 8.75 -12.55
CA TRP A 102 7.61 7.44 -12.77
C TRP A 102 9.11 7.54 -13.03
N GLU A 103 9.52 8.50 -13.88
CA GLU A 103 10.94 8.79 -14.11
C GLU A 103 11.65 9.23 -12.81
N LEU A 104 11.02 10.08 -12.00
CA LEU A 104 11.55 10.47 -10.70
C LEU A 104 11.67 9.26 -9.75
N GLY A 105 10.70 8.35 -9.78
CA GLY A 105 10.75 7.10 -9.02
C GLY A 105 11.94 6.24 -9.43
N ILE A 106 12.17 6.04 -10.73
CA ILE A 106 13.33 5.27 -11.22
C ILE A 106 14.64 5.92 -10.77
N LYS A 107 14.78 7.25 -10.92
CA LYS A 107 15.97 7.98 -10.46
C LYS A 107 16.19 7.85 -8.96
N ARG A 108 15.11 7.80 -8.17
CA ARG A 108 15.19 7.65 -6.71
C ARG A 108 15.75 6.29 -6.30
N TYR A 109 15.42 5.22 -7.05
CA TYR A 109 15.82 3.85 -6.75
C TYR A 109 17.02 3.36 -7.56
N GLN A 110 17.57 4.16 -8.48
CA GLN A 110 18.61 3.73 -9.42
C GLN A 110 19.89 3.19 -8.76
N ASP A 111 20.18 3.66 -7.54
CA ASP A 111 21.38 3.26 -6.79
C ASP A 111 21.13 2.06 -5.86
N GLU A 112 19.87 1.65 -5.71
CA GLU A 112 19.49 0.47 -4.93
C GLU A 112 19.78 -0.80 -5.72
N LYS A 113 20.79 -1.57 -5.28
CA LYS A 113 21.27 -2.77 -5.97
C LYS A 113 20.94 -4.08 -5.27
N GLY A 114 20.20 -4.01 -4.15
CA GLY A 114 19.74 -5.18 -3.42
C GLY A 114 18.82 -6.06 -4.27
N GLU A 115 18.86 -7.37 -4.03
CA GLU A 115 18.01 -8.34 -4.74
C GLU A 115 16.51 -8.07 -4.53
N GLU A 116 16.15 -7.45 -3.40
CA GLU A 116 14.78 -7.05 -3.08
C GLU A 116 14.21 -6.01 -4.04
N PHE A 117 15.06 -5.20 -4.69
CA PHE A 117 14.62 -4.18 -5.65
C PHE A 117 14.49 -4.71 -7.07
N ARG A 118 15.05 -5.87 -7.38
CA ARG A 118 15.08 -6.41 -8.75
C ARG A 118 13.69 -6.51 -9.37
N ALA A 119 12.75 -7.11 -8.66
CA ALA A 119 11.38 -7.28 -9.15
C ALA A 119 10.68 -5.94 -9.43
N TRP A 120 11.02 -4.89 -8.67
CA TRP A 120 10.49 -3.55 -8.91
C TRP A 120 10.97 -2.99 -10.25
N PHE A 121 12.26 -3.11 -10.56
CA PHE A 121 12.81 -2.66 -11.84
C PHE A 121 12.28 -3.48 -13.01
N GLU A 122 12.16 -4.80 -12.86
CA GLU A 122 11.57 -5.67 -13.87
C GLU A 122 10.12 -5.28 -14.20
N ALA A 123 9.33 -4.90 -13.19
CA ALA A 123 7.94 -4.50 -13.37
C ALA A 123 7.78 -3.07 -13.92
N PHE A 124 8.56 -2.12 -13.38
CA PHE A 124 8.34 -0.69 -13.62
C PHE A 124 9.38 -0.02 -14.52
N ALA A 125 10.47 -0.69 -14.84
CA ALA A 125 11.51 -0.22 -15.75
C ALA A 125 12.07 -1.35 -16.62
N PRO A 126 11.23 -2.18 -17.31
CA PRO A 126 11.69 -3.36 -18.04
C PRO A 126 12.70 -3.03 -19.14
N GLU A 127 12.62 -1.81 -19.69
CA GLU A 127 13.57 -1.28 -20.69
C GLU A 127 14.65 -0.36 -20.06
N GLY A 128 14.82 -0.40 -18.73
CA GLY A 128 15.72 0.50 -18.00
C GLY A 128 15.27 1.96 -17.94
N ARG A 129 14.01 2.26 -18.33
CA ARG A 129 13.44 3.61 -18.36
C ARG A 129 11.97 3.64 -17.92
N ALA A 130 11.49 4.83 -17.60
CA ALA A 130 10.06 5.06 -17.46
C ALA A 130 9.33 5.05 -18.82
N PRO A 131 8.05 4.69 -18.85
CA PRO A 131 7.22 4.86 -20.04
C PRO A 131 7.06 6.35 -20.38
N ARG A 132 7.02 6.66 -21.68
CA ARG A 132 6.77 8.04 -22.16
C ARG A 132 5.29 8.38 -22.08
N PRO A 133 4.94 9.67 -22.07
CA PRO A 133 3.54 10.09 -22.21
C PRO A 133 2.89 9.48 -23.45
N GLY A 134 1.72 8.86 -23.28
CA GLY A 134 0.98 8.18 -24.34
C GLY A 134 1.38 6.73 -24.61
N GLU A 135 2.51 6.25 -24.09
CA GLU A 135 2.85 4.83 -24.17
C GLU A 135 1.84 3.99 -23.39
N LEU A 136 1.51 2.81 -23.91
CA LEU A 136 0.64 1.86 -23.21
C LEU A 136 1.44 1.02 -22.24
N TRP A 137 1.15 1.17 -20.95
CA TRP A 137 1.68 0.29 -19.91
C TRP A 137 0.69 -0.83 -19.59
N ARG A 138 1.20 -2.05 -19.54
CA ARG A 138 0.48 -3.29 -19.24
C ARG A 138 1.20 -4.08 -18.18
N SER A 139 0.45 -4.79 -17.36
CA SER A 139 1.01 -5.71 -16.38
C SER A 139 0.03 -6.83 -16.05
N GLU A 140 0.24 -8.00 -16.61
CA GLU A 140 -0.56 -9.19 -16.28
C GLU A 140 -0.41 -9.58 -14.80
N ALA A 141 0.77 -9.36 -14.21
CA ALA A 141 1.00 -9.61 -12.80
C ALA A 141 0.10 -8.73 -11.90
N HIS A 142 -0.06 -7.44 -12.24
CA HIS A 142 -0.99 -6.56 -11.53
C HIS A 142 -2.44 -6.96 -11.76
N ALA A 143 -2.82 -7.32 -12.99
CA ALA A 143 -4.17 -7.78 -13.32
C ALA A 143 -4.54 -9.02 -12.49
N SER A 144 -3.69 -10.05 -12.51
CA SER A 144 -3.90 -11.30 -11.77
C SER A 144 -3.95 -11.06 -10.24
N THR A 145 -3.08 -10.18 -9.72
CA THR A 145 -3.08 -9.84 -8.30
C THR A 145 -4.39 -9.15 -7.88
N LEU A 146 -4.84 -8.14 -8.65
CA LEU A 146 -6.10 -7.44 -8.38
C LEU A 146 -7.32 -8.37 -8.50
N GLU A 147 -7.32 -9.27 -9.47
CA GLU A 147 -8.37 -10.28 -9.67
C GLU A 147 -8.47 -11.22 -8.45
N ARG A 148 -7.34 -11.77 -7.98
CA ARG A 148 -7.29 -12.59 -6.78
C ARG A 148 -7.72 -11.86 -5.51
N ILE A 149 -7.31 -10.60 -5.34
CA ILE A 149 -7.79 -9.75 -4.25
C ILE A 149 -9.32 -9.59 -4.33
N GLY A 150 -9.84 -9.33 -5.51
CA GLY A 150 -11.28 -9.18 -5.74
C GLY A 150 -12.06 -10.43 -5.41
N ASP A 151 -11.65 -11.57 -5.94
CA ASP A 151 -12.34 -12.87 -5.82
C ASP A 151 -12.30 -13.42 -4.39
N SER A 152 -11.21 -13.21 -3.68
CA SER A 152 -11.05 -13.63 -2.28
C SER A 152 -11.66 -12.68 -1.25
N GLY A 153 -12.15 -11.51 -1.68
CA GLY A 153 -12.54 -10.44 -0.76
C GLY A 153 -11.36 -9.91 0.07
N GLY A 154 -10.17 -9.86 -0.54
CA GLY A 154 -8.93 -9.40 0.09
C GLY A 154 -8.12 -10.45 0.84
N ARG A 155 -8.70 -11.62 1.16
CA ARG A 155 -8.05 -12.64 2.02
C ARG A 155 -6.80 -13.27 1.41
N ASP A 156 -6.76 -13.48 0.09
CA ASP A 156 -5.61 -14.09 -0.58
C ASP A 156 -4.30 -13.31 -0.39
N PHE A 157 -4.42 -12.01 -0.13
CA PHE A 157 -3.28 -11.13 0.13
C PHE A 157 -2.59 -11.42 1.47
N TYR A 158 -3.32 -11.97 2.46
CA TYR A 158 -2.84 -12.18 3.83
C TYR A 158 -2.69 -13.65 4.21
N GLU A 159 -3.45 -14.53 3.58
CA GLU A 159 -3.52 -15.95 3.94
C GLU A 159 -3.41 -16.90 2.73
N GLY A 160 -3.30 -16.35 1.50
CA GLY A 160 -3.33 -17.13 0.27
C GLY A 160 -2.02 -17.12 -0.53
N GLU A 161 -2.15 -17.26 -1.84
CA GLU A 161 -1.00 -17.34 -2.76
C GLU A 161 -0.20 -16.03 -2.80
N ILE A 162 -0.89 -14.87 -2.72
CA ILE A 162 -0.20 -13.56 -2.69
C ILE A 162 0.64 -13.46 -1.41
N ALA A 163 0.08 -13.82 -0.25
CA ALA A 163 0.84 -13.88 1.00
C ALA A 163 2.06 -14.79 0.87
N GLY A 164 1.88 -16.00 0.30
CA GLY A 164 2.97 -16.94 0.07
C GLY A 164 4.11 -16.33 -0.76
N LYS A 165 3.79 -15.59 -1.83
CA LYS A 165 4.80 -14.91 -2.67
C LYS A 165 5.52 -13.78 -1.93
N ILE A 166 4.82 -13.01 -1.10
CA ILE A 166 5.43 -11.97 -0.26
C ILE A 166 6.42 -12.60 0.72
N LEU A 167 6.00 -13.67 1.42
CA LEU A 167 6.82 -14.37 2.39
C LEU A 167 8.03 -15.07 1.76
N GLU A 168 7.85 -15.63 0.56
CA GLU A 168 8.96 -16.21 -0.21
C GLU A 168 9.98 -15.15 -0.59
N ALA A 169 9.53 -14.00 -1.10
CA ALA A 169 10.40 -12.86 -1.42
C ALA A 169 11.14 -12.37 -0.17
N ALA A 170 10.43 -12.20 0.96
CA ALA A 170 11.03 -11.79 2.22
C ALA A 170 12.13 -12.79 2.67
N ARG A 171 11.84 -14.08 2.69
CA ARG A 171 12.84 -15.11 3.05
C ARG A 171 14.06 -15.11 2.14
N ARG A 172 13.85 -14.96 0.84
CA ARG A 172 14.92 -14.98 -0.16
C ARG A 172 15.82 -13.76 -0.11
N THR A 173 15.28 -12.59 0.25
CA THR A 173 15.99 -11.31 0.16
C THR A 173 16.20 -10.64 1.53
N GLY A 174 16.05 -11.37 2.64
CA GLY A 174 16.33 -10.87 3.99
C GLY A 174 15.25 -9.98 4.59
N GLY A 175 14.00 -10.16 4.18
CA GLY A 175 12.85 -9.47 4.75
C GLY A 175 12.41 -10.01 6.10
N TYR A 176 11.56 -9.26 6.77
CA TYR A 176 11.18 -9.52 8.17
C TYR A 176 9.75 -10.07 8.34
N PHE A 177 8.96 -10.14 7.26
CA PHE A 177 7.57 -10.62 7.33
C PHE A 177 7.46 -12.10 7.65
N THR A 178 6.51 -12.41 8.51
CA THR A 178 6.07 -13.77 8.84
C THR A 178 4.60 -13.97 8.45
N GLU A 179 4.13 -15.24 8.49
CA GLU A 179 2.72 -15.56 8.29
C GLU A 179 1.83 -14.88 9.34
N ASP A 180 2.30 -14.84 10.59
CA ASP A 180 1.58 -14.21 11.70
C ASP A 180 1.46 -12.68 11.50
N ASP A 181 2.50 -12.01 10.98
CA ASP A 181 2.44 -10.57 10.70
C ASP A 181 1.35 -10.23 9.68
N LEU A 182 1.24 -11.03 8.62
CA LEU A 182 0.22 -10.84 7.60
C LEU A 182 -1.16 -11.25 8.10
N GLY A 183 -1.31 -12.44 8.65
CA GLY A 183 -2.59 -13.03 9.04
C GLY A 183 -3.26 -12.36 10.23
N ALA A 184 -2.50 -11.72 11.13
CA ALA A 184 -3.04 -11.02 12.28
C ALA A 184 -3.58 -9.61 11.94
N PHE A 185 -3.27 -9.07 10.75
CA PHE A 185 -3.64 -7.70 10.42
C PHE A 185 -5.10 -7.56 10.00
N SER A 186 -5.78 -6.58 10.57
CA SER A 186 -7.12 -6.14 10.15
C SER A 186 -7.27 -4.62 10.26
N PRO A 187 -7.98 -3.98 9.32
CA PRO A 187 -8.29 -2.56 9.42
C PRO A 187 -9.21 -2.25 10.61
N GLU A 188 -9.03 -1.06 11.17
CA GLU A 188 -9.81 -0.59 12.32
C GLU A 188 -10.77 0.53 11.93
N TRP A 189 -12.06 0.36 12.28
CA TRP A 189 -13.02 1.44 12.20
C TRP A 189 -12.88 2.33 13.42
N VAL A 190 -12.65 3.62 13.18
CA VAL A 190 -12.37 4.63 14.21
C VAL A 190 -13.38 5.76 14.19
N GLU A 191 -13.63 6.38 15.34
CA GLU A 191 -14.43 7.60 15.42
C GLU A 191 -13.55 8.79 14.99
N PRO A 192 -13.97 9.56 13.96
CA PRO A 192 -13.24 10.73 13.52
C PRO A 192 -13.12 11.80 14.58
N ILE A 193 -12.01 12.49 14.63
CA ILE A 193 -11.77 13.66 15.48
C ILE A 193 -12.00 14.94 14.67
N GLY A 194 -12.42 16.02 15.32
CA GLY A 194 -12.69 17.25 14.58
C GLY A 194 -12.69 18.50 15.42
N VAL A 195 -12.36 19.62 14.77
CA VAL A 195 -12.35 20.97 15.36
C VAL A 195 -13.24 21.92 14.56
N ASN A 196 -13.74 22.95 15.22
CA ASN A 196 -14.48 24.01 14.56
C ASN A 196 -13.48 25.04 14.01
N TYR A 197 -13.60 25.36 12.71
CA TYR A 197 -12.79 26.35 12.05
C TYR A 197 -13.65 27.24 11.13
N ARG A 198 -13.71 28.52 11.40
CA ARG A 198 -14.41 29.55 10.57
C ARG A 198 -15.83 29.16 10.17
N GLY A 199 -16.62 28.61 11.12
CA GLY A 199 -18.01 28.20 10.87
C GLY A 199 -18.20 26.84 10.21
N CYS A 200 -17.12 26.12 9.89
CA CYS A 200 -17.11 24.75 9.43
C CYS A 200 -16.51 23.83 10.49
N ARG A 201 -16.85 22.56 10.46
CA ARG A 201 -16.17 21.54 11.25
C ARG A 201 -15.25 20.72 10.33
N VAL A 202 -13.95 20.74 10.65
CA VAL A 202 -12.92 19.96 9.95
C VAL A 202 -12.72 18.65 10.67
N TRP A 203 -12.69 17.55 9.93
CA TRP A 203 -12.59 16.21 10.48
C TRP A 203 -11.36 15.49 9.95
N GLU A 204 -10.75 14.69 10.82
CA GLU A 204 -9.61 13.84 10.51
C GLU A 204 -9.76 12.47 11.17
N ILE A 205 -8.98 11.51 10.71
CA ILE A 205 -8.78 10.23 11.39
C ILE A 205 -7.86 10.46 12.60
N PRO A 206 -8.12 9.84 13.78
CA PRO A 206 -7.18 9.88 14.89
C PRO A 206 -5.80 9.34 14.50
N PRO A 207 -4.73 9.65 15.26
CA PRO A 207 -3.41 9.06 15.05
C PRO A 207 -3.49 7.52 14.94
N ASN A 208 -2.59 6.93 14.18
CA ASN A 208 -1.17 7.20 13.90
C ASN A 208 -0.87 8.14 12.70
N GLY A 209 -1.82 8.46 11.83
CA GLY A 209 -1.63 9.45 10.78
C GLY A 209 -1.37 10.87 11.33
N GLN A 210 -0.91 11.78 10.45
CA GLN A 210 -0.58 13.15 10.82
C GLN A 210 -1.76 14.14 10.69
N GLY A 211 -2.97 13.67 10.44
CA GLY A 211 -4.17 14.50 10.29
C GLY A 211 -4.43 15.39 11.51
N ILE A 212 -4.10 14.92 12.71
CA ILE A 212 -4.21 15.70 13.94
C ILE A 212 -3.42 17.02 13.88
N ALA A 213 -2.28 17.06 13.17
CA ALA A 213 -1.50 18.29 13.01
C ALA A 213 -2.23 19.37 12.20
N ALA A 214 -3.18 18.98 11.34
CA ALA A 214 -4.03 19.91 10.60
C ALA A 214 -5.19 20.46 11.46
N LEU A 215 -5.50 19.84 12.59
CA LEU A 215 -6.57 20.25 13.50
C LEU A 215 -6.09 21.17 14.63
N ILE A 216 -4.77 21.31 14.83
CA ILE A 216 -4.14 22.19 15.82
C ILE A 216 -3.97 23.59 15.24
#